data_5a900c56f1c2f25197e8b074f4d9ca83
#
_entry.id   5a900c56f1c2f25197e8b074f4d9ca83
#
_cell.length_a   1.000
_cell.length_b   1.000
_cell.length_c   1.000
_cell.angle_alpha   90.00
_cell.angle_beta   90.00
_cell.angle_gamma   90.00
#
_symmetry.space_group_name_H-M   'P 1'
#
loop_
_entity.id
_entity.type
_entity.pdbx_description
1 polymer ?
#
loop_
_entity_poly.entity_id
_entity_poly.type
_entity_poly.pdbx_seq_one_letter_code
_entity_poly.pdbx_strand_id
1 'polypeptide(L)'
;MSMQESEWGSALTSPSRAASGAAFLLGAWVLLLTVVNLLWGAYSSGMKVLWIGFIAGDSTASNIVHDGLEVVSDDIVFGLIGVVLLGLGAMGIGRAIEGGFSAWVGELPRGTILSSLFSPESGINRTMASWMIVLGVGFYLCWSAANTTWVDPGVYAVMIVMVSFGFAMHTMADAES
;
A
#
# COMPACT_ATOMS: atom_id res chain seq x y z
N MET A 1 2.90 -38.45 3.45
CA MET A 1 2.92 -36.97 3.43
C MET A 1 3.88 -36.50 4.50
N SER A 2 4.97 -35.83 4.11
CA SER A 2 5.99 -35.39 5.06
C SER A 2 5.47 -34.21 5.91
N MET A 3 5.97 -34.05 7.15
CA MET A 3 5.63 -32.91 8.02
C MET A 3 5.83 -31.58 7.29
N GLN A 4 6.80 -31.50 6.41
CA GLN A 4 7.14 -30.32 5.62
C GLN A 4 6.04 -29.89 4.64
N GLU A 5 5.30 -30.85 4.03
CA GLU A 5 4.16 -30.53 3.15
C GLU A 5 2.95 -30.00 3.93
N SER A 6 2.78 -30.41 5.20
CA SER A 6 1.72 -29.88 6.08
C SER A 6 2.03 -28.46 6.56
N GLU A 7 3.31 -28.11 6.78
CA GLU A 7 3.73 -26.76 7.17
C GLU A 7 3.54 -25.76 6.03
N TRP A 8 3.92 -26.12 4.81
CA TRP A 8 3.67 -25.27 3.64
C TRP A 8 2.17 -25.09 3.36
N GLY A 9 1.39 -26.16 3.49
CA GLY A 9 -0.07 -26.10 3.35
C GLY A 9 -0.70 -25.17 4.39
N SER A 10 -0.27 -25.23 5.64
CA SER A 10 -0.77 -24.37 6.71
C SER A 10 -0.35 -22.89 6.53
N ALA A 11 0.89 -22.66 6.09
CA ALA A 11 1.39 -21.30 5.82
C ALA A 11 0.61 -20.62 4.68
N LEU A 12 0.23 -21.36 3.64
CA LEU A 12 -0.57 -20.85 2.52
C LEU A 12 -2.04 -20.61 2.90
N THR A 13 -2.59 -21.44 3.78
CA THR A 13 -4.01 -21.36 4.19
C THR A 13 -4.26 -20.45 5.40
N SER A 14 -3.22 -20.12 6.16
CA SER A 14 -3.28 -19.26 7.35
C SER A 14 -2.22 -18.17 7.28
N PRO A 15 -2.36 -17.19 6.36
CA PRO A 15 -1.39 -16.12 6.22
C PRO A 15 -1.32 -15.28 7.51
N SER A 16 -0.12 -14.80 7.83
CA SER A 16 0.07 -13.94 8.99
C SER A 16 -0.75 -12.65 8.89
N ARG A 17 -1.14 -12.07 10.03
CA ARG A 17 -1.82 -10.75 10.09
C ARG A 17 -1.06 -9.68 9.30
N ALA A 18 0.28 -9.66 9.40
CA ALA A 18 1.12 -8.72 8.68
C ALA A 18 1.05 -8.90 7.15
N ALA A 19 1.18 -10.14 6.67
CA ALA A 19 1.09 -10.43 5.24
C ALA A 19 -0.30 -10.11 4.67
N SER A 20 -1.36 -10.43 5.42
CA SER A 20 -2.75 -10.11 5.04
C SER A 20 -2.99 -8.61 4.99
N GLY A 21 -2.48 -7.86 5.98
CA GLY A 21 -2.55 -6.40 6.00
C GLY A 21 -1.78 -5.77 4.84
N ALA A 22 -0.58 -6.25 4.55
CA ALA A 22 0.21 -5.79 3.41
C ALA A 22 -0.49 -6.06 2.08
N ALA A 23 -1.06 -7.25 1.89
CA ALA A 23 -1.81 -7.59 0.68
C ALA A 23 -3.05 -6.69 0.51
N PHE A 24 -3.78 -6.42 1.60
CA PHE A 24 -4.94 -5.53 1.59
C PHE A 24 -4.55 -4.11 1.19
N LEU A 25 -3.51 -3.54 1.83
CA LEU A 25 -3.05 -2.18 1.53
C LEU A 25 -2.50 -2.07 0.10
N LEU A 26 -1.73 -3.06 -0.36
CA LEU A 26 -1.23 -3.09 -1.73
C LEU A 26 -2.38 -3.19 -2.75
N GLY A 27 -3.38 -4.04 -2.48
CA GLY A 27 -4.56 -4.15 -3.32
C GLY A 27 -5.36 -2.84 -3.38
N ALA A 28 -5.58 -2.19 -2.25
CA ALA A 28 -6.22 -0.88 -2.19
C ALA A 28 -5.43 0.19 -2.97
N TRP A 29 -4.10 0.14 -2.87
CA TRP A 29 -3.20 1.02 -3.62
C TRP A 29 -3.29 0.80 -5.12
N VAL A 30 -3.22 -0.44 -5.60
CA VAL A 30 -3.37 -0.79 -7.02
C VAL A 30 -4.73 -0.33 -7.56
N LEU A 31 -5.80 -0.51 -6.80
CA LEU A 31 -7.13 -0.02 -7.20
C LEU A 31 -7.20 1.51 -7.26
N LEU A 32 -6.59 2.21 -6.29
CA LEU A 32 -6.49 3.66 -6.33
C LEU A 32 -5.80 4.12 -7.61
N LEU A 33 -4.64 3.54 -7.93
CA LEU A 33 -3.90 3.85 -9.15
C LEU A 33 -4.70 3.54 -10.42
N THR A 34 -5.42 2.41 -10.44
CA THR A 34 -6.30 2.06 -11.57
C THR A 34 -7.39 3.12 -11.77
N VAL A 35 -8.08 3.51 -10.69
CA VAL A 35 -9.15 4.53 -10.77
C VAL A 35 -8.59 5.89 -11.21
N VAL A 36 -7.47 6.31 -10.65
CA VAL A 36 -6.81 7.56 -11.04
C VAL A 36 -6.39 7.52 -12.51
N ASN A 37 -5.82 6.39 -12.96
CA ASN A 37 -5.41 6.21 -14.35
C ASN A 37 -6.58 6.29 -15.31
N LEU A 38 -7.72 5.71 -14.94
CA LEU A 38 -8.94 5.75 -15.74
C LEU A 38 -9.56 7.15 -15.82
N LEU A 39 -9.52 7.92 -14.73
CA LEU A 39 -10.23 9.20 -14.64
C LEU A 39 -9.40 10.40 -15.10
N TRP A 40 -8.10 10.41 -14.82
CA TRP A 40 -7.23 11.58 -15.01
C TRP A 40 -5.89 11.27 -15.68
N GLY A 41 -5.51 10.00 -15.75
CA GLY A 41 -4.17 9.57 -16.09
C GLY A 41 -3.23 9.60 -14.85
N ALA A 42 -2.52 8.50 -14.61
CA ALA A 42 -1.65 8.36 -13.46
C ALA A 42 -0.19 8.73 -13.74
N TYR A 43 0.21 8.84 -15.01
CA TYR A 43 1.59 9.15 -15.40
C TYR A 43 1.93 10.62 -15.21
N SER A 44 1.13 11.49 -15.81
CA SER A 44 1.19 12.94 -15.68
C SER A 44 -0.15 13.53 -16.12
N SER A 45 -0.33 14.84 -15.98
CA SER A 45 -1.57 15.51 -16.42
C SER A 45 -1.91 15.16 -17.88
N GLY A 46 -3.07 14.54 -18.10
CA GLY A 46 -3.53 14.14 -19.42
C GLY A 46 -2.80 12.93 -20.03
N MET A 47 -2.04 12.16 -19.24
CA MET A 47 -1.31 10.98 -19.70
C MET A 47 -1.62 9.76 -18.83
N LYS A 48 -2.12 8.70 -19.46
CA LYS A 48 -2.35 7.40 -18.82
C LYS A 48 -1.07 6.57 -18.76
N VAL A 49 -0.95 5.76 -17.71
CA VAL A 49 0.04 4.69 -17.65
C VAL A 49 -0.46 3.49 -18.43
N LEU A 50 0.41 2.90 -19.24
CA LEU A 50 0.28 1.54 -19.74
C LEU A 50 1.07 0.62 -18.81
N TRP A 51 0.35 -0.12 -17.95
CA TRP A 51 0.95 -0.80 -16.79
C TRP A 51 1.99 -1.84 -17.18
N ILE A 52 1.72 -2.61 -18.25
CA ILE A 52 2.65 -3.66 -18.72
C ILE A 52 3.95 -3.02 -19.22
N GLY A 53 3.87 -2.00 -20.06
CA GLY A 53 5.04 -1.28 -20.57
C GLY A 53 5.81 -0.57 -19.47
N PHE A 54 5.09 0.06 -18.54
CA PHE A 54 5.69 0.75 -17.40
C PHE A 54 6.48 -0.20 -16.48
N ILE A 55 5.88 -1.35 -16.12
CA ILE A 55 6.53 -2.35 -15.26
C ILE A 55 7.71 -3.03 -15.98
N ALA A 56 7.60 -3.26 -17.29
CA ALA A 56 8.66 -3.83 -18.10
C ALA A 56 9.82 -2.85 -18.39
N GLY A 57 9.67 -1.56 -18.05
CA GLY A 57 10.67 -0.53 -18.29
C GLY A 57 10.78 -0.10 -19.75
N ASP A 58 9.74 -0.34 -20.56
CA ASP A 58 9.66 0.10 -21.95
C ASP A 58 9.20 1.56 -22.03
N SER A 59 10.14 2.47 -22.21
CA SER A 59 9.86 3.91 -22.29
C SER A 59 9.00 4.30 -23.49
N THR A 60 8.91 3.46 -24.52
CA THR A 60 8.10 3.75 -25.74
C THR A 60 6.67 3.27 -25.61
N ALA A 61 6.38 2.33 -24.70
CA ALA A 61 5.08 1.74 -24.47
C ALA A 61 4.59 1.93 -23.03
N SER A 62 5.11 2.94 -22.29
CA SER A 62 4.80 3.14 -20.87
C SER A 62 3.62 4.09 -20.62
N ASN A 63 3.22 4.89 -21.62
CA ASN A 63 2.14 5.84 -21.45
C ASN A 63 1.47 6.21 -22.78
N ILE A 64 0.22 6.66 -22.69
CA ILE A 64 -0.58 7.19 -23.82
C ILE A 64 -1.34 8.45 -23.38
N VAL A 65 -1.81 9.22 -24.35
CA VAL A 65 -2.68 10.38 -24.10
C VAL A 65 -3.99 9.91 -23.46
N HIS A 66 -4.42 10.58 -22.40
CA HIS A 66 -5.71 10.36 -21.76
C HIS A 66 -6.78 11.15 -22.53
N ASP A 67 -7.64 10.45 -23.26
CA ASP A 67 -8.76 11.03 -24.02
C ASP A 67 -10.11 10.55 -23.42
N GLY A 68 -10.47 11.17 -22.30
CA GLY A 68 -11.67 10.80 -21.55
C GLY A 68 -11.59 9.44 -20.85
N LEU A 69 -12.75 8.84 -20.56
CA LEU A 69 -12.82 7.55 -19.87
C LEU A 69 -12.60 6.41 -20.88
N GLU A 70 -11.36 6.12 -21.19
CA GLU A 70 -10.98 5.01 -22.03
C GLU A 70 -10.37 3.88 -21.18
N VAL A 71 -10.92 2.68 -21.30
CA VAL A 71 -10.44 1.47 -20.61
C VAL A 71 -9.61 0.67 -21.57
N VAL A 72 -8.31 0.56 -21.31
CA VAL A 72 -7.42 -0.33 -22.05
C VAL A 72 -7.30 -1.68 -21.35
N SER A 73 -6.89 -2.73 -22.07
CA SER A 73 -6.88 -4.10 -21.55
C SER A 73 -5.96 -4.27 -20.34
N ASP A 74 -4.87 -3.52 -20.26
CA ASP A 74 -3.95 -3.60 -19.11
C ASP A 74 -4.49 -2.90 -17.85
N ASP A 75 -5.37 -1.90 -17.97
CA ASP A 75 -6.13 -1.35 -16.85
C ASP A 75 -7.01 -2.42 -16.19
N ILE A 76 -7.63 -3.28 -17.02
CA ILE A 76 -8.45 -4.38 -16.52
C ILE A 76 -7.58 -5.38 -15.76
N VAL A 77 -6.46 -5.80 -16.34
CA VAL A 77 -5.55 -6.76 -15.70
C VAL A 77 -5.00 -6.19 -14.40
N PHE A 78 -4.53 -4.94 -14.41
CA PHE A 78 -3.98 -4.29 -13.22
C PHE A 78 -5.06 -4.11 -12.13
N GLY A 79 -6.27 -3.69 -12.50
CA GLY A 79 -7.39 -3.59 -11.58
C GLY A 79 -7.81 -4.94 -10.98
N LEU A 80 -7.83 -6.02 -11.79
CA LEU A 80 -8.10 -7.36 -11.29
C LEU A 80 -7.05 -7.84 -10.28
N ILE A 81 -5.77 -7.55 -10.51
CA ILE A 81 -4.71 -7.82 -9.51
C ILE A 81 -5.03 -7.09 -8.20
N GLY A 82 -5.43 -5.81 -8.28
CA GLY A 82 -5.84 -5.03 -7.12
C GLY A 82 -7.01 -5.66 -6.35
N VAL A 83 -8.06 -6.08 -7.06
CA VAL A 83 -9.23 -6.75 -6.46
C VAL A 83 -8.84 -8.07 -5.78
N VAL A 84 -8.02 -8.89 -6.43
CA VAL A 84 -7.56 -10.18 -5.88
C VAL A 84 -6.73 -9.95 -4.62
N LEU A 85 -5.75 -9.04 -4.66
CA LEU A 85 -4.91 -8.74 -3.49
C LEU A 85 -5.73 -8.18 -2.33
N LEU A 86 -6.65 -7.26 -2.60
CA LEU A 86 -7.54 -6.68 -1.59
C LEU A 86 -8.45 -7.74 -0.98
N GLY A 87 -9.05 -8.60 -1.82
CA GLY A 87 -9.92 -9.68 -1.36
C GLY A 87 -9.17 -10.72 -0.52
N LEU A 88 -8.00 -11.17 -0.98
CA LEU A 88 -7.15 -12.11 -0.22
C LEU A 88 -6.68 -11.48 1.10
N GLY A 89 -6.28 -10.22 1.07
CA GLY A 89 -5.90 -9.47 2.26
C GLY A 89 -7.05 -9.38 3.27
N ALA A 90 -8.25 -8.97 2.83
CA ALA A 90 -9.43 -8.87 3.68
C ALA A 90 -9.83 -10.22 4.29
N MET A 91 -9.81 -11.30 3.49
CA MET A 91 -10.09 -12.66 3.98
C MET A 91 -9.04 -13.13 4.99
N GLY A 92 -7.77 -12.86 4.73
CA GLY A 92 -6.68 -13.22 5.64
C GLY A 92 -6.77 -12.48 6.97
N ILE A 93 -7.05 -11.18 6.94
CA ILE A 93 -7.29 -10.36 8.15
C ILE A 93 -8.50 -10.92 8.93
N GLY A 94 -9.60 -11.22 8.23
CA GLY A 94 -10.81 -11.76 8.85
C GLY A 94 -10.61 -13.09 9.55
N ARG A 95 -9.63 -13.90 9.12
CA ARG A 95 -9.26 -15.17 9.77
C ARG A 95 -8.23 -15.00 10.89
N ALA A 96 -7.36 -13.99 10.79
CA ALA A 96 -6.25 -13.77 11.72
C ALA A 96 -6.63 -12.96 12.96
N ILE A 97 -7.80 -12.32 12.99
CA ILE A 97 -8.21 -11.38 14.05
C ILE A 97 -9.56 -11.81 14.61
N GLU A 98 -9.65 -11.90 15.95
CA GLU A 98 -10.91 -12.07 16.65
C GLU A 98 -11.82 -10.87 16.38
N GLY A 99 -13.06 -11.13 15.96
CA GLY A 99 -13.98 -10.07 15.49
C GLY A 99 -13.85 -9.73 14.01
N GLY A 100 -12.91 -10.35 13.28
CA GLY A 100 -12.82 -10.29 11.84
C GLY A 100 -12.33 -8.95 11.27
N PHE A 101 -12.63 -8.74 9.99
CA PHE A 101 -12.19 -7.55 9.25
C PHE A 101 -12.74 -6.23 9.85
N SER A 102 -13.98 -6.23 10.35
CA SER A 102 -14.60 -5.04 10.96
C SER A 102 -13.89 -4.62 12.25
N ALA A 103 -13.46 -5.56 13.08
CA ALA A 103 -12.67 -5.27 14.26
C ALA A 103 -11.33 -4.65 13.90
N TRP A 104 -10.65 -5.20 12.87
CA TRP A 104 -9.40 -4.64 12.37
C TRP A 104 -9.53 -3.19 11.89
N VAL A 105 -10.57 -2.88 11.11
CA VAL A 105 -10.85 -1.50 10.67
C VAL A 105 -11.10 -0.58 11.87
N GLY A 106 -11.82 -1.05 12.88
CA GLY A 106 -12.08 -0.30 14.11
C GLY A 106 -10.82 -0.06 14.97
N GLU A 107 -9.81 -0.91 14.83
CA GLU A 107 -8.51 -0.76 15.51
C GLU A 107 -7.55 0.20 14.80
N LEU A 108 -7.72 0.46 13.50
CA LEU A 108 -6.81 1.33 12.73
C LEU A 108 -6.60 2.71 13.37
N PRO A 109 -7.65 3.44 13.82
CA PRO A 109 -7.46 4.73 14.48
C PRO A 109 -6.78 4.64 15.85
N ARG A 110 -6.80 3.45 16.47
CA ARG A 110 -6.18 3.17 17.78
C ARG A 110 -4.82 2.49 17.66
N GLY A 111 -4.38 2.25 16.43
CA GLY A 111 -3.09 1.62 16.15
C GLY A 111 -1.92 2.45 16.69
N THR A 112 -0.81 1.78 16.98
CA THR A 112 0.38 2.37 17.61
C THR A 112 0.89 3.61 16.86
N ILE A 113 0.79 3.62 15.52
CA ILE A 113 1.23 4.75 14.69
C ILE A 113 0.42 6.01 15.00
N LEU A 114 -0.91 5.92 14.98
CA LEU A 114 -1.76 7.11 15.18
C LEU A 114 -1.81 7.54 16.65
N SER A 115 -1.83 6.61 17.58
CA SER A 115 -1.79 6.91 19.02
C SER A 115 -0.48 7.57 19.46
N SER A 116 0.65 7.21 18.84
CA SER A 116 1.97 7.77 19.17
C SER A 116 2.22 9.15 18.57
N LEU A 117 1.41 9.63 17.64
CA LEU A 117 1.60 10.96 17.03
C LEU A 117 1.56 12.11 18.05
N PHE A 118 0.70 11.98 19.08
CA PHE A 118 0.44 13.04 20.04
C PHE A 118 0.67 12.58 21.50
N SER A 119 1.18 11.38 21.72
CA SER A 119 1.41 10.82 23.05
C SER A 119 2.89 10.71 23.34
N PRO A 120 3.51 11.66 24.05
CA PRO A 120 4.92 11.60 24.44
C PRO A 120 5.21 10.47 25.45
N GLU A 121 4.19 9.89 26.07
CA GLU A 121 4.31 8.75 26.97
C GLU A 121 4.89 7.50 26.30
N SER A 122 4.70 7.39 24.97
CA SER A 122 5.26 6.30 24.15
C SER A 122 6.76 6.47 23.85
N GLY A 123 7.37 7.57 24.28
CA GLY A 123 8.75 7.93 23.97
C GLY A 123 8.90 8.73 22.68
N ILE A 124 9.88 9.65 22.67
CA ILE A 124 10.12 10.58 21.54
C ILE A 124 10.42 9.84 20.23
N ASN A 125 11.11 8.69 20.31
CA ASN A 125 11.47 7.90 19.13
C ASN A 125 10.23 7.35 18.43
N ARG A 126 9.21 6.87 19.17
CA ARG A 126 7.95 6.39 18.58
C ARG A 126 7.13 7.52 17.99
N THR A 127 7.12 8.69 18.63
CA THR A 127 6.45 9.88 18.11
C THR A 127 7.09 10.33 16.79
N MET A 128 8.41 10.44 16.73
CA MET A 128 9.13 10.78 15.51
C MET A 128 8.90 9.75 14.40
N ALA A 129 8.95 8.46 14.73
CA ALA A 129 8.69 7.37 13.80
C ALA A 129 7.29 7.48 13.17
N SER A 130 6.28 7.73 13.99
CA SER A 130 4.89 7.90 13.54
C SER A 130 4.73 9.13 12.64
N TRP A 131 5.35 10.24 12.99
CA TRP A 131 5.36 11.43 12.13
C TRP A 131 6.04 11.18 10.79
N MET A 132 7.16 10.45 10.76
CA MET A 132 7.82 10.11 9.50
C MET A 132 6.92 9.27 8.58
N ILE A 133 6.20 8.28 9.12
CA ILE A 133 5.28 7.47 8.34
C ILE A 133 4.14 8.33 7.78
N VAL A 134 3.48 9.10 8.65
CA VAL A 134 2.33 9.93 8.25
C VAL A 134 2.72 11.02 7.27
N LEU A 135 3.85 11.70 7.49
CA LEU A 135 4.34 12.73 6.57
C LEU A 135 4.81 12.13 5.24
N GLY A 136 5.44 10.96 5.24
CA GLY A 136 5.85 10.27 4.01
C GLY A 136 4.66 9.90 3.14
N VAL A 137 3.64 9.24 3.72
CA VAL A 137 2.40 8.90 3.01
C VAL A 137 1.62 10.16 2.61
N GLY A 138 1.49 11.11 3.52
CA GLY A 138 0.80 12.38 3.27
C GLY A 138 1.45 13.19 2.15
N PHE A 139 2.78 13.29 2.16
CA PHE A 139 3.53 13.93 1.08
C PHE A 139 3.22 13.28 -0.27
N TYR A 140 3.31 11.94 -0.34
CA TYR A 140 3.01 11.22 -1.58
C TYR A 140 1.60 11.53 -2.07
N LEU A 141 0.58 11.37 -1.22
CA LEU A 141 -0.82 11.58 -1.61
C LEU A 141 -1.09 13.03 -2.04
N CYS A 142 -0.63 14.00 -1.26
CA CYS A 142 -0.84 15.42 -1.55
C CYS A 142 -0.10 15.86 -2.82
N TRP A 143 1.16 15.45 -2.97
CA TRP A 143 1.95 15.79 -4.16
C TRP A 143 1.36 15.16 -5.42
N SER A 144 1.05 13.88 -5.38
CA SER A 144 0.51 13.15 -6.52
C SER A 144 -0.84 13.71 -6.95
N ALA A 145 -1.72 14.05 -6.00
CA ALA A 145 -3.00 14.67 -6.30
C ALA A 145 -2.85 16.09 -6.88
N ALA A 146 -1.94 16.90 -6.33
CA ALA A 146 -1.74 18.29 -6.77
C ALA A 146 -1.07 18.38 -8.15
N ASN A 147 -0.18 17.44 -8.48
CA ASN A 147 0.61 17.48 -9.72
C ASN A 147 0.17 16.43 -10.74
N THR A 148 -0.86 15.62 -10.43
CA THR A 148 -1.35 14.51 -11.29
C THR A 148 -0.21 13.58 -11.72
N THR A 149 0.67 13.20 -10.77
CA THR A 149 1.84 12.35 -11.02
C THR A 149 1.92 11.25 -9.96
N TRP A 150 1.22 10.14 -10.21
CA TRP A 150 1.01 9.07 -9.23
C TRP A 150 2.07 7.95 -9.32
N VAL A 151 2.84 7.92 -10.38
CA VAL A 151 3.89 6.91 -10.61
C VAL A 151 5.29 7.53 -10.73
N ASP A 152 5.49 8.72 -10.17
CA ASP A 152 6.76 9.42 -10.19
C ASP A 152 7.79 8.73 -9.26
N PRO A 153 8.92 8.23 -9.79
CA PRO A 153 9.93 7.55 -8.99
C PRO A 153 10.55 8.43 -7.90
N GLY A 154 10.66 9.75 -8.14
CA GLY A 154 11.22 10.68 -7.15
C GLY A 154 10.30 10.84 -5.95
N VAL A 155 8.99 10.95 -6.18
CA VAL A 155 7.99 11.05 -5.12
C VAL A 155 7.90 9.74 -4.31
N TYR A 156 7.94 8.59 -4.99
CA TYR A 156 8.03 7.29 -4.33
C TYR A 156 9.29 7.16 -3.48
N ALA A 157 10.44 7.58 -3.99
CA ALA A 157 11.69 7.49 -3.25
C ALA A 157 11.62 8.24 -1.91
N VAL A 158 11.08 9.47 -1.90
CA VAL A 158 10.88 10.24 -0.65
C VAL A 158 9.95 9.52 0.30
N MET A 159 8.78 9.05 -0.18
CA MET A 159 7.82 8.32 0.65
C MET A 159 8.44 7.04 1.23
N ILE A 160 9.07 6.22 0.40
CA ILE A 160 9.65 4.93 0.82
C ILE A 160 10.73 5.14 1.89
N VAL A 161 11.61 6.13 1.72
CA VAL A 161 12.65 6.43 2.71
C VAL A 161 12.02 6.85 4.04
N MET A 162 11.07 7.77 4.03
CA MET A 162 10.43 8.24 5.26
C MET A 162 9.65 7.11 5.97
N VAL A 163 8.85 6.35 5.22
CA VAL A 163 8.04 5.27 5.77
C VAL A 163 8.93 4.13 6.30
N SER A 164 9.96 3.73 5.56
CA SER A 164 10.88 2.68 5.98
C SER A 164 11.67 3.06 7.23
N PHE A 165 12.14 4.32 7.31
CA PHE A 165 12.84 4.82 8.49
C PHE A 165 11.91 4.89 9.71
N GLY A 166 10.66 5.33 9.51
CA GLY A 166 9.66 5.34 10.56
C GLY A 166 9.36 3.94 11.10
N PHE A 167 9.19 2.94 10.22
CA PHE A 167 9.03 1.55 10.66
C PHE A 167 10.27 1.01 11.37
N ALA A 168 11.47 1.29 10.89
CA ALA A 168 12.71 0.88 11.55
C ALA A 168 12.80 1.47 12.97
N MET A 169 12.48 2.74 13.16
CA MET A 169 12.45 3.37 14.49
C MET A 169 11.39 2.75 15.41
N HIS A 170 10.21 2.39 14.89
CA HIS A 170 9.21 1.68 15.69
C HIS A 170 9.73 0.31 16.17
N THR A 171 10.34 -0.48 15.26
CA THR A 171 10.88 -1.79 15.63
C THR A 171 12.01 -1.69 16.66
N MET A 172 12.86 -0.67 16.57
CA MET A 172 13.90 -0.41 17.58
C MET A 172 13.29 -0.05 18.93
N ALA A 173 12.30 0.83 18.97
CA ALA A 173 11.62 1.23 20.19
C ALA A 173 10.86 0.06 20.86
N ASP A 174 10.35 -0.88 20.05
CA ASP A 174 9.71 -2.10 20.57
C ASP A 174 10.74 -3.08 21.17
N ALA A 175 11.96 -3.10 20.65
CA ALA A 175 13.04 -3.95 21.19
C ALA A 175 13.65 -3.40 22.50
N GLU A 176 13.49 -2.11 22.78
CA GLU A 176 13.99 -1.45 23.99
C GLU A 176 12.96 -1.46 25.16
N SER A 177 11.72 -1.85 24.91
CA SER A 177 10.61 -1.87 25.87
C SER A 177 10.42 -3.25 26.50
#